data_67b99a2044f38d82bbc0cfe06f3b4feb
#
_entry.id   67b99a2044f38d82bbc0cfe06f3b4feb
#
_cell.length_a   1.000
_cell.length_b   1.000
_cell.length_c   1.000
_cell.angle_alpha   90.00
_cell.angle_beta   90.00
_cell.angle_gamma   90.00
#
_symmetry.space_group_name_H-M   'P 1'
#
loop_
_entity.id
_entity.type
_entity.pdbx_description
1 polymer ?
#
loop_
_entity_poly.entity_id
_entity_poly.type
_entity_poly.pdbx_seq_one_letter_code
_entity_poly.pdbx_strand_id
1 'polypeptide(L)'
;FSQIVYGMWRLSEDVDTSVEHVRNKISACLDQGITTFDQADIYGGYEAEAVLGTALKGSGLRDKMEIVTKCDIVAPVGRYSDARIKYYDTNREHLFASVDHSLRFMGIDHIDLLLVHRPDPLMDHNETGSALDALMQSGKVRGVGVSNFKPHDWELLQSGMKNKLCTNQIELSVLAHESFTNGDVAFHQRLATPLMAWSPLAGGELFSEANRNLHSLLSKIGAEQNVDATALAIAWLLAHPSQILPVLGTNSLARIKTMSQACEVILDRQTWFEIYTSALGQEVA
;
A
#
# COMPACT_ATOMS: atom_id res chain seq x y z
N PHE A 1 1.49 -2.59 12.42
CA PHE A 1 0.76 -2.85 11.16
C PHE A 1 0.59 -4.37 10.96
N SER A 2 -0.54 -4.78 10.36
CA SER A 2 -0.77 -6.17 9.99
C SER A 2 0.15 -6.62 8.84
N GLN A 3 0.43 -7.93 8.75
CA GLN A 3 1.28 -8.49 7.68
C GLN A 3 0.69 -8.28 6.28
N ILE A 4 -0.64 -8.27 6.17
CA ILE A 4 -1.37 -7.91 4.97
C ILE A 4 -2.06 -6.58 5.22
N VAL A 5 -2.05 -5.71 4.22
CA VAL A 5 -2.70 -4.40 4.24
C VAL A 5 -3.90 -4.43 3.31
N TYR A 6 -5.05 -3.93 3.76
CA TYR A 6 -6.21 -3.80 2.90
C TYR A 6 -6.18 -2.48 2.13
N GLY A 7 -5.96 -2.57 0.82
CA GLY A 7 -5.91 -1.43 -0.09
C GLY A 7 -7.31 -0.97 -0.52
N MET A 8 -7.59 0.30 -0.34
CA MET A 8 -8.90 0.90 -0.58
C MET A 8 -8.94 1.76 -1.87
N TRP A 9 -8.00 1.58 -2.78
CA TRP A 9 -7.92 2.37 -4.02
C TRP A 9 -9.22 2.41 -4.82
N ARG A 10 -9.92 1.28 -4.90
CA ARG A 10 -11.18 1.15 -5.66
C ARG A 10 -12.43 1.26 -4.78
N LEU A 11 -12.32 1.75 -3.55
CA LEU A 11 -13.45 1.77 -2.61
C LEU A 11 -14.64 2.59 -3.13
N SER A 12 -14.36 3.79 -3.67
CA SER A 12 -15.40 4.66 -4.22
C SER A 12 -15.93 4.23 -5.60
N GLU A 13 -15.24 3.29 -6.25
CA GLU A 13 -15.64 2.72 -7.55
C GLU A 13 -16.47 1.42 -7.39
N ASP A 14 -16.70 0.98 -6.16
CA ASP A 14 -17.52 -0.19 -5.91
C ASP A 14 -18.98 0.05 -6.34
N VAL A 15 -19.63 -1.01 -6.77
CA VAL A 15 -21.06 -1.00 -7.12
C VAL A 15 -21.95 -0.67 -5.91
N ASP A 16 -21.43 -0.94 -4.69
CA ASP A 16 -22.10 -0.62 -3.42
C ASP A 16 -21.11 0.07 -2.47
N THR A 17 -21.28 1.38 -2.31
CA THR A 17 -20.54 2.22 -1.36
C THR A 17 -21.36 2.54 -0.10
N SER A 18 -22.44 1.79 0.17
CA SER A 18 -23.25 1.97 1.37
C SER A 18 -22.41 1.76 2.64
N VAL A 19 -22.82 2.46 3.69
CA VAL A 19 -22.15 2.38 5.01
C VAL A 19 -22.07 0.94 5.50
N GLU A 20 -23.13 0.17 5.32
CA GLU A 20 -23.19 -1.23 5.74
C GLU A 20 -22.20 -2.09 4.95
N HIS A 21 -22.16 -1.94 3.63
CA HIS A 21 -21.25 -2.72 2.79
C HIS A 21 -19.79 -2.42 3.09
N VAL A 22 -19.42 -1.15 3.26
CA VAL A 22 -18.05 -0.75 3.64
C VAL A 22 -17.68 -1.29 5.02
N ARG A 23 -18.58 -1.20 6.01
CA ARG A 23 -18.38 -1.79 7.35
C ARG A 23 -18.19 -3.29 7.30
N ASN A 24 -18.94 -4.00 6.46
CA ASN A 24 -18.79 -5.44 6.28
C ASN A 24 -17.42 -5.82 5.74
N LYS A 25 -16.85 -5.02 4.80
CA LYS A 25 -15.47 -5.21 4.31
C LYS A 25 -14.44 -5.00 5.43
N ILE A 26 -14.59 -3.90 6.20
CA ILE A 26 -13.69 -3.60 7.32
C ILE A 26 -13.77 -4.72 8.37
N SER A 27 -14.96 -5.15 8.75
CA SER A 27 -15.16 -6.24 9.73
C SER A 27 -14.53 -7.54 9.23
N ALA A 28 -14.73 -7.90 7.95
CA ALA A 28 -14.12 -9.10 7.37
C ALA A 28 -12.59 -9.06 7.35
N CYS A 29 -11.97 -7.88 7.25
CA CYS A 29 -10.53 -7.71 7.44
C CYS A 29 -10.13 -7.91 8.90
N LEU A 30 -10.81 -7.22 9.82
CA LEU A 30 -10.51 -7.28 11.26
C LEU A 30 -10.68 -8.70 11.84
N ASP A 31 -11.67 -9.45 11.38
CA ASP A 31 -11.93 -10.85 11.78
C ASP A 31 -10.75 -11.78 11.45
N GLN A 32 -9.88 -11.38 10.53
CA GLN A 32 -8.68 -12.10 10.11
C GLN A 32 -7.38 -11.51 10.67
N GLY A 33 -7.45 -10.48 11.52
CA GLY A 33 -6.29 -9.77 12.03
C GLY A 33 -5.65 -8.80 11.01
N ILE A 34 -6.37 -8.44 9.94
CA ILE A 34 -5.94 -7.39 9.00
C ILE A 34 -6.45 -6.06 9.56
N THR A 35 -5.57 -5.32 10.20
CA THR A 35 -5.87 -4.07 10.92
C THR A 35 -5.39 -2.83 10.18
N THR A 36 -4.54 -2.97 9.17
CA THR A 36 -3.98 -1.86 8.40
C THR A 36 -4.75 -1.63 7.10
N PHE A 37 -5.20 -0.39 6.91
CA PHE A 37 -6.03 0.04 5.77
C PHE A 37 -5.32 1.15 5.00
N ASP A 38 -5.10 0.94 3.70
CA ASP A 38 -4.34 1.84 2.84
C ASP A 38 -5.26 2.68 1.95
N GLN A 39 -5.22 3.98 2.18
CA GLN A 39 -5.90 5.04 1.43
C GLN A 39 -4.90 5.95 0.70
N ALA A 40 -5.42 6.88 -0.07
CA ALA A 40 -4.73 8.08 -0.53
C ALA A 40 -5.77 9.17 -0.81
N ASP A 41 -5.36 10.42 -0.65
CA ASP A 41 -6.26 11.57 -0.87
C ASP A 41 -6.82 11.62 -2.30
N ILE A 42 -6.01 11.24 -3.31
CA ILE A 42 -6.41 11.22 -4.73
C ILE A 42 -7.35 10.06 -5.10
N TYR A 43 -7.50 9.03 -4.27
CA TYR A 43 -8.29 7.86 -4.63
C TYR A 43 -9.75 8.21 -4.92
N GLY A 44 -10.30 7.62 -5.99
CA GLY A 44 -11.65 7.91 -6.45
C GLY A 44 -11.89 9.38 -6.80
N GLY A 45 -10.89 10.08 -7.34
CA GLY A 45 -11.01 11.51 -7.63
C GLY A 45 -11.16 12.37 -6.38
N TYR A 46 -10.53 11.99 -5.26
CA TYR A 46 -10.58 12.61 -3.92
C TYR A 46 -11.86 12.31 -3.12
N GLU A 47 -12.56 11.20 -3.43
CA GLU A 47 -13.81 10.83 -2.76
C GLU A 47 -13.68 9.60 -1.84
N ALA A 48 -12.65 8.75 -2.03
CA ALA A 48 -12.54 7.48 -1.31
C ALA A 48 -12.38 7.63 0.21
N GLU A 49 -11.68 8.67 0.67
CA GLU A 49 -11.55 8.99 2.11
C GLU A 49 -12.90 9.37 2.74
N ALA A 50 -13.76 10.10 2.02
CA ALA A 50 -15.09 10.46 2.50
C ALA A 50 -16.03 9.24 2.60
N VAL A 51 -15.91 8.29 1.66
CA VAL A 51 -16.64 7.02 1.73
C VAL A 51 -16.24 6.24 2.98
N LEU A 52 -14.94 6.12 3.25
CA LEU A 52 -14.44 5.49 4.48
C LEU A 52 -14.93 6.24 5.73
N GLY A 53 -14.81 7.57 5.76
CA GLY A 53 -15.22 8.40 6.90
C GLY A 53 -16.71 8.23 7.24
N THR A 54 -17.57 8.14 6.21
CA THR A 54 -19.00 7.88 6.39
C THR A 54 -19.24 6.52 7.07
N ALA A 55 -18.48 5.51 6.70
CA ALA A 55 -18.57 4.17 7.34
C ALA A 55 -18.02 4.17 8.77
N LEU A 56 -16.96 4.93 9.05
CA LEU A 56 -16.36 5.00 10.39
C LEU A 56 -17.25 5.74 11.40
N LYS A 57 -18.05 6.71 10.95
CA LYS A 57 -18.86 7.57 11.83
C LYS A 57 -19.76 6.73 12.75
N GLY A 58 -19.52 6.85 14.06
CA GLY A 58 -20.31 6.18 15.10
C GLY A 58 -20.21 4.66 15.14
N SER A 59 -19.22 4.06 14.45
CA SER A 59 -19.07 2.60 14.36
C SER A 59 -18.17 2.00 15.45
N GLY A 60 -17.26 2.79 16.05
CA GLY A 60 -16.20 2.28 16.94
C GLY A 60 -15.12 1.46 16.20
N LEU A 61 -15.11 1.46 14.86
CA LEU A 61 -14.13 0.71 14.08
C LEU A 61 -12.76 1.37 14.07
N ARG A 62 -12.70 2.72 14.12
CA ARG A 62 -11.44 3.47 14.04
C ARG A 62 -10.39 2.99 15.04
N ASP A 63 -10.79 2.68 16.26
CA ASP A 63 -9.88 2.26 17.34
C ASP A 63 -9.25 0.87 17.11
N LYS A 64 -9.75 0.13 16.11
CA LYS A 64 -9.27 -1.20 15.74
C LYS A 64 -8.42 -1.19 14.47
N MET A 65 -8.17 0.00 13.91
CA MET A 65 -7.54 0.17 12.59
C MET A 65 -6.29 1.04 12.69
N GLU A 66 -5.29 0.70 11.89
CA GLU A 66 -4.24 1.63 11.48
C GLU A 66 -4.58 2.13 10.07
N ILE A 67 -4.66 3.45 9.93
CA ILE A 67 -4.98 4.09 8.65
C ILE A 67 -3.70 4.68 8.06
N VAL A 68 -3.37 4.18 6.87
CA VAL A 68 -2.36 4.76 5.98
C VAL A 68 -3.09 5.64 4.97
N THR A 69 -2.59 6.85 4.74
CA THR A 69 -3.01 7.67 3.59
C THR A 69 -1.83 8.36 2.96
N LYS A 70 -2.04 8.97 1.80
CA LYS A 70 -0.98 9.55 0.98
C LYS A 70 -1.42 10.90 0.44
N CYS A 71 -0.47 11.79 0.21
CA CYS A 71 -0.71 13.08 -0.44
C CYS A 71 0.47 13.44 -1.36
N ASP A 72 0.39 14.56 -2.03
CA ASP A 72 1.28 15.23 -2.98
C ASP A 72 0.84 15.18 -4.45
N ILE A 73 -0.01 14.25 -4.85
CA ILE A 73 -0.48 14.23 -6.23
C ILE A 73 -1.61 15.25 -6.38
N VAL A 74 -1.42 16.20 -7.28
CA VAL A 74 -2.47 17.12 -7.72
C VAL A 74 -2.89 16.74 -9.13
N ALA A 75 -4.13 16.28 -9.29
CA ALA A 75 -4.71 15.91 -10.59
C ALA A 75 -5.91 16.81 -10.91
N PRO A 76 -6.16 17.16 -12.20
CA PRO A 76 -7.26 18.03 -12.61
C PRO A 76 -8.63 17.35 -12.50
N VAL A 77 -8.99 16.92 -11.29
CA VAL A 77 -10.23 16.21 -10.95
C VAL A 77 -10.64 16.56 -9.51
N GLY A 78 -11.91 16.43 -9.20
CA GLY A 78 -12.45 16.67 -7.85
C GLY A 78 -12.07 18.05 -7.33
N ARG A 79 -11.49 18.14 -6.15
CA ARG A 79 -11.10 19.40 -5.49
C ARG A 79 -10.04 20.23 -6.24
N TYR A 80 -9.35 19.62 -7.21
CA TYR A 80 -8.32 20.27 -8.01
C TYR A 80 -8.70 20.35 -9.49
N SER A 81 -10.00 20.38 -9.82
CA SER A 81 -10.52 20.46 -11.20
C SER A 81 -9.96 21.65 -12.01
N ASP A 82 -9.54 22.73 -11.33
CA ASP A 82 -8.96 23.91 -11.95
C ASP A 82 -7.45 23.76 -12.28
N ALA A 83 -6.80 22.70 -11.84
CA ALA A 83 -5.41 22.41 -12.18
C ALA A 83 -5.29 22.16 -13.70
N ARG A 84 -4.31 22.77 -14.35
CA ARG A 84 -4.13 22.65 -15.80
C ARG A 84 -3.54 21.31 -16.24
N ILE A 85 -2.75 20.69 -15.37
CA ILE A 85 -2.07 19.40 -15.58
C ILE A 85 -1.97 18.66 -14.25
N LYS A 86 -1.69 17.37 -14.31
CA LYS A 86 -1.28 16.60 -13.14
C LYS A 86 0.17 16.93 -12.78
N TYR A 87 0.43 17.17 -11.48
CA TYR A 87 1.76 17.45 -10.94
C TYR A 87 1.89 16.93 -9.50
N TYR A 88 3.07 17.01 -8.94
CA TYR A 88 3.34 16.70 -7.54
C TYR A 88 3.62 17.99 -6.78
N ASP A 89 3.26 18.02 -5.51
CA ASP A 89 3.45 19.17 -4.64
C ASP A 89 3.79 18.71 -3.23
N THR A 90 5.06 18.84 -2.86
CA THR A 90 5.59 18.43 -1.57
C THR A 90 5.92 19.62 -0.67
N ASN A 91 5.45 20.84 -1.03
CA ASN A 91 5.65 22.02 -0.20
C ASN A 91 4.85 21.90 1.12
N ARG A 92 5.27 22.70 2.11
CA ARG A 92 4.69 22.70 3.44
C ARG A 92 3.18 22.97 3.44
N GLU A 93 2.74 23.97 2.69
CA GLU A 93 1.35 24.41 2.63
C GLU A 93 0.44 23.29 2.11
N HIS A 94 0.85 22.65 1.01
CA HIS A 94 0.12 21.55 0.41
C HIS A 94 0.03 20.33 1.33
N LEU A 95 1.15 19.93 1.96
CA LEU A 95 1.17 18.80 2.88
C LEU A 95 0.23 19.00 4.08
N PHE A 96 0.24 20.21 4.69
CA PHE A 96 -0.66 20.52 5.80
C PHE A 96 -2.13 20.54 5.36
N ALA A 97 -2.43 21.18 4.23
CA ALA A 97 -3.79 21.23 3.69
C ALA A 97 -4.32 19.83 3.37
N SER A 98 -3.50 18.95 2.77
CA SER A 98 -3.88 17.58 2.45
C SER A 98 -4.15 16.75 3.70
N VAL A 99 -3.29 16.84 4.73
CA VAL A 99 -3.52 16.16 6.01
C VAL A 99 -4.81 16.64 6.68
N ASP A 100 -5.07 17.94 6.71
CA ASP A 100 -6.28 18.49 7.31
C ASP A 100 -7.54 18.08 6.53
N HIS A 101 -7.44 17.93 5.21
CA HIS A 101 -8.50 17.37 4.39
C HIS A 101 -8.77 15.90 4.72
N SER A 102 -7.73 15.07 4.75
CA SER A 102 -7.84 13.64 5.04
C SER A 102 -8.46 13.39 6.42
N LEU A 103 -7.99 14.10 7.46
CA LEU A 103 -8.55 14.02 8.82
C LEU A 103 -10.04 14.36 8.84
N ARG A 104 -10.42 15.46 8.15
CA ARG A 104 -11.82 15.92 8.09
C ARG A 104 -12.71 14.95 7.31
N PHE A 105 -12.27 14.44 6.15
CA PHE A 105 -13.07 13.55 5.32
C PHE A 105 -13.26 12.18 5.95
N MET A 106 -12.21 11.63 6.55
CA MET A 106 -12.31 10.38 7.27
C MET A 106 -12.96 10.53 8.66
N GLY A 107 -13.10 11.77 9.17
CA GLY A 107 -13.66 12.04 10.51
C GLY A 107 -12.82 11.43 11.63
N ILE A 108 -11.50 11.53 11.53
CA ILE A 108 -10.52 10.94 12.46
C ILE A 108 -9.61 12.02 13.04
N ASP A 109 -9.05 11.77 14.22
CA ASP A 109 -8.20 12.73 14.93
C ASP A 109 -6.73 12.67 14.49
N HIS A 110 -6.28 11.53 13.99
CA HIS A 110 -4.92 11.31 13.53
C HIS A 110 -4.85 10.26 12.42
N ILE A 111 -3.81 10.38 11.60
CA ILE A 111 -3.37 9.41 10.60
C ILE A 111 -2.27 8.57 11.23
N ASP A 112 -2.34 7.23 11.14
CA ASP A 112 -1.31 6.37 11.71
C ASP A 112 -0.02 6.39 10.88
N LEU A 113 -0.15 6.47 9.53
CA LEU A 113 0.99 6.59 8.63
C LEU A 113 0.63 7.46 7.42
N LEU A 114 1.37 8.54 7.23
CA LEU A 114 1.28 9.40 6.04
C LEU A 114 2.41 9.04 5.07
N LEU A 115 2.10 8.84 3.80
CA LEU A 115 3.10 8.64 2.75
C LEU A 115 3.15 9.86 1.82
N VAL A 116 4.36 10.31 1.48
CA VAL A 116 4.59 11.11 0.29
C VAL A 116 4.37 10.18 -0.91
N HIS A 117 3.35 10.46 -1.74
CA HIS A 117 2.81 9.50 -2.70
C HIS A 117 3.74 9.23 -3.88
N ARG A 118 4.46 10.26 -4.32
CA ARG A 118 5.42 10.20 -5.42
C ARG A 118 6.66 11.05 -5.14
N PRO A 119 7.83 10.65 -5.64
CA PRO A 119 8.98 11.55 -5.60
C PRO A 119 8.72 12.78 -6.49
N ASP A 120 8.74 13.94 -5.88
CA ASP A 120 8.55 15.21 -6.57
C ASP A 120 9.91 15.71 -7.10
N PRO A 121 10.08 15.91 -8.42
CA PRO A 121 11.32 16.44 -8.97
C PRO A 121 11.67 17.86 -8.50
N LEU A 122 10.71 18.59 -7.96
CA LEU A 122 10.89 19.96 -7.44
C LEU A 122 10.93 20.01 -5.90
N MET A 123 11.02 18.85 -5.22
CA MET A 123 11.03 18.77 -3.76
C MET A 123 12.22 19.57 -3.16
N ASP A 124 11.93 20.55 -2.30
CA ASP A 124 12.89 21.04 -1.32
C ASP A 124 12.87 20.12 -0.10
N HIS A 125 13.86 19.24 0.00
CA HIS A 125 13.93 18.23 1.05
C HIS A 125 13.96 18.80 2.48
N ASN A 126 14.47 20.03 2.68
CA ASN A 126 14.49 20.69 3.97
C ASN A 126 13.09 21.20 4.35
N GLU A 127 12.38 21.82 3.40
CA GLU A 127 11.01 22.28 3.61
C GLU A 127 10.09 21.08 3.83
N THR A 128 10.10 20.10 2.92
CA THR A 128 9.27 18.89 2.98
C THR A 128 9.55 18.11 4.26
N GLY A 129 10.83 17.86 4.57
CA GLY A 129 11.22 17.12 5.77
C GLY A 129 10.80 17.81 7.06
N SER A 130 11.00 19.13 7.17
CA SER A 130 10.55 19.91 8.33
C SER A 130 9.03 19.98 8.45
N ALA A 131 8.29 19.95 7.34
CA ALA A 131 6.83 19.92 7.32
C ALA A 131 6.32 18.59 7.87
N LEU A 132 6.88 17.45 7.42
CA LEU A 132 6.54 16.11 7.91
C LEU A 132 6.85 15.97 9.40
N ASP A 133 8.01 16.43 9.88
CA ASP A 133 8.34 16.46 11.31
C ASP A 133 7.34 17.29 12.12
N ALA A 134 6.91 18.45 11.60
CA ALA A 134 5.93 19.29 12.27
C ALA A 134 4.53 18.66 12.32
N LEU A 135 4.12 17.93 11.28
CA LEU A 135 2.87 17.14 11.27
C LEU A 135 2.90 16.04 12.33
N MET A 136 4.03 15.35 12.49
CA MET A 136 4.21 14.36 13.56
C MET A 136 4.19 15.03 14.95
N GLN A 137 4.89 16.14 15.12
CA GLN A 137 4.93 16.87 16.40
C GLN A 137 3.55 17.40 16.81
N SER A 138 2.70 17.75 15.84
CA SER A 138 1.32 18.21 16.12
C SER A 138 0.38 17.09 16.58
N GLY A 139 0.78 15.83 16.46
CA GLY A 139 -0.03 14.64 16.74
C GLY A 139 -1.03 14.29 15.63
N LYS A 140 -1.12 15.06 14.54
CA LYS A 140 -2.00 14.76 13.39
C LYS A 140 -1.56 13.52 12.63
N VAL A 141 -0.25 13.21 12.64
CA VAL A 141 0.36 12.07 11.95
C VAL A 141 1.26 11.34 12.95
N ARG A 142 1.13 10.02 13.08
CA ARG A 142 1.94 9.22 14.01
C ARG A 142 3.25 8.74 13.41
N GLY A 143 3.26 8.47 12.10
CA GLY A 143 4.43 8.04 11.36
C GLY A 143 4.40 8.58 9.94
N VAL A 144 5.57 8.69 9.33
CA VAL A 144 5.73 9.12 7.94
C VAL A 144 6.54 8.12 7.15
N GLY A 145 6.22 7.98 5.88
CA GLY A 145 6.92 7.16 4.91
C GLY A 145 6.80 7.77 3.52
N VAL A 146 7.16 7.00 2.54
CA VAL A 146 7.12 7.44 1.13
C VAL A 146 6.52 6.35 0.24
N SER A 147 6.23 6.69 -1.01
CA SER A 147 5.81 5.73 -2.02
C SER A 147 6.55 5.98 -3.33
N ASN A 148 7.04 4.91 -3.95
CA ASN A 148 7.79 4.92 -5.21
C ASN A 148 9.12 5.71 -5.19
N PHE A 149 9.68 5.95 -4.02
CA PHE A 149 10.98 6.58 -3.88
C PHE A 149 12.10 5.57 -4.21
N LYS A 150 13.11 6.03 -4.92
CA LYS A 150 14.36 5.28 -5.07
C LYS A 150 15.26 5.52 -3.84
N PRO A 151 16.30 4.69 -3.63
CA PRO A 151 17.21 4.88 -2.50
C PRO A 151 17.76 6.31 -2.34
N HIS A 152 18.09 6.97 -3.45
CA HIS A 152 18.61 8.35 -3.43
C HIS A 152 17.52 9.38 -3.09
N ASP A 153 16.27 9.20 -3.51
CA ASP A 153 15.14 10.06 -3.14
C ASP A 153 14.82 9.92 -1.64
N TRP A 154 14.87 8.68 -1.14
CA TRP A 154 14.72 8.37 0.29
C TRP A 154 15.78 9.06 1.12
N GLU A 155 17.07 8.89 0.76
CA GLU A 155 18.20 9.49 1.48
C GLU A 155 18.14 11.02 1.45
N LEU A 156 17.74 11.60 0.30
CA LEU A 156 17.55 13.04 0.16
C LEU A 156 16.49 13.56 1.15
N LEU A 157 15.28 13.00 1.14
CA LEU A 157 14.21 13.43 2.04
C LEU A 157 14.58 13.17 3.51
N GLN A 158 15.14 12.00 3.82
CA GLN A 158 15.56 11.65 5.18
C GLN A 158 16.61 12.61 5.72
N SER A 159 17.48 13.18 4.88
CA SER A 159 18.48 14.18 5.31
C SER A 159 17.87 15.49 5.78
N GLY A 160 16.65 15.82 5.35
CA GLY A 160 15.87 16.99 5.78
C GLY A 160 14.98 16.75 7.01
N MET A 161 14.95 15.50 7.54
CA MET A 161 14.07 15.09 8.63
C MET A 161 14.84 14.76 9.91
N LYS A 162 14.20 15.03 11.06
CA LYS A 162 14.65 14.56 12.39
C LYS A 162 14.11 13.16 12.70
N ASN A 163 12.85 12.92 12.35
CA ASN A 163 12.21 11.60 12.49
C ASN A 163 12.61 10.68 11.36
N LYS A 164 12.55 9.37 11.62
CA LYS A 164 12.87 8.37 10.59
C LYS A 164 11.66 8.09 9.71
N LEU A 165 11.88 7.95 8.41
CA LEU A 165 10.89 7.38 7.50
C LEU A 165 10.64 5.91 7.87
N CYS A 166 9.36 5.50 7.89
CA CYS A 166 8.93 4.20 8.41
C CYS A 166 8.83 3.12 7.34
N THR A 167 8.56 3.47 6.09
CA THR A 167 8.30 2.54 4.98
C THR A 167 8.41 3.23 3.64
N ASN A 168 8.61 2.43 2.59
CA ASN A 168 8.41 2.82 1.21
C ASN A 168 7.38 1.87 0.57
N GLN A 169 6.33 2.43 -0.03
CA GLN A 169 5.34 1.64 -0.74
C GLN A 169 5.69 1.60 -2.23
N ILE A 170 6.10 0.44 -2.75
CA ILE A 170 6.59 0.25 -4.13
C ILE A 170 5.77 -0.82 -4.86
N GLU A 171 5.82 -0.82 -6.20
CA GLU A 171 5.31 -1.94 -6.97
C GLU A 171 6.16 -3.18 -6.74
N LEU A 172 5.52 -4.27 -6.29
CA LEU A 172 6.21 -5.52 -6.08
C LEU A 172 5.23 -6.70 -6.16
N SER A 173 5.54 -7.64 -7.02
CA SER A 173 4.75 -8.87 -7.21
C SER A 173 5.64 -9.95 -7.82
N VAL A 174 5.09 -11.13 -8.04
CA VAL A 174 5.80 -12.18 -8.81
C VAL A 174 6.10 -11.75 -10.25
N LEU A 175 5.35 -10.80 -10.82
CA LEU A 175 5.59 -10.25 -12.17
C LEU A 175 6.42 -8.96 -12.14
N ALA A 176 6.24 -8.11 -11.14
CA ALA A 176 6.99 -6.88 -10.93
C ALA A 176 8.09 -7.13 -9.87
N HIS A 177 9.14 -7.84 -10.25
CA HIS A 177 10.16 -8.34 -9.34
C HIS A 177 11.53 -7.64 -9.48
N GLU A 178 11.64 -6.64 -10.35
CA GLU A 178 12.89 -5.91 -10.60
C GLU A 178 13.51 -5.32 -9.33
N SER A 179 12.68 -4.94 -8.35
CA SER A 179 13.13 -4.37 -7.08
C SER A 179 14.02 -5.33 -6.26
N PHE A 180 13.99 -6.64 -6.53
CA PHE A 180 14.91 -7.61 -5.90
C PHE A 180 16.34 -7.52 -6.46
N THR A 181 16.53 -6.97 -7.66
CA THR A 181 17.83 -6.95 -8.34
C THR A 181 18.37 -5.55 -8.60
N ASN A 182 17.52 -4.51 -8.58
CA ASN A 182 17.92 -3.12 -8.84
C ASN A 182 18.45 -2.37 -7.60
N GLY A 183 18.40 -3.01 -6.41
CA GLY A 183 18.88 -2.45 -5.15
C GLY A 183 17.78 -1.90 -4.24
N ASP A 184 16.54 -1.72 -4.69
CA ASP A 184 15.45 -1.14 -3.88
C ASP A 184 15.20 -1.99 -2.61
N VAL A 185 14.96 -3.30 -2.78
CA VAL A 185 14.70 -4.21 -1.65
C VAL A 185 15.92 -4.33 -0.73
N ALA A 186 17.13 -4.46 -1.30
CA ALA A 186 18.37 -4.58 -0.52
C ALA A 186 18.63 -3.31 0.33
N PHE A 187 18.33 -2.13 -0.22
CA PHE A 187 18.45 -0.87 0.51
C PHE A 187 17.56 -0.85 1.76
N HIS A 188 16.28 -1.19 1.61
CA HIS A 188 15.32 -1.19 2.72
C HIS A 188 15.60 -2.31 3.73
N GLN A 189 16.05 -3.48 3.26
CA GLN A 189 16.48 -4.57 4.15
C GLN A 189 17.66 -4.15 5.03
N ARG A 190 18.67 -3.46 4.46
CA ARG A 190 19.82 -2.90 5.21
C ARG A 190 19.38 -1.92 6.31
N LEU A 191 18.31 -1.13 6.04
CA LEU A 191 17.76 -0.18 7.00
C LEU A 191 16.81 -0.82 8.02
N ALA A 192 16.52 -2.11 7.90
CA ALA A 192 15.45 -2.81 8.63
C ALA A 192 14.09 -2.07 8.54
N THR A 193 13.80 -1.49 7.37
CA THR A 193 12.58 -0.75 7.07
C THR A 193 11.67 -1.64 6.23
N PRO A 194 10.45 -1.98 6.69
CA PRO A 194 9.51 -2.79 5.91
C PRO A 194 9.10 -2.09 4.62
N LEU A 195 8.85 -2.85 3.58
CA LEU A 195 8.30 -2.37 2.32
C LEU A 195 6.80 -2.67 2.26
N MET A 196 6.00 -1.76 1.75
CA MET A 196 4.62 -2.06 1.36
C MET A 196 4.59 -2.34 -0.15
N ALA A 197 3.98 -3.46 -0.54
CA ALA A 197 3.93 -3.87 -1.95
C ALA A 197 2.57 -3.53 -2.55
N TRP A 198 2.49 -2.45 -3.36
CA TRP A 198 1.27 -2.20 -4.11
C TRP A 198 1.18 -3.08 -5.36
N SER A 199 -0.03 -3.35 -5.84
CA SER A 199 -0.31 -4.29 -6.94
C SER A 199 0.36 -5.68 -6.79
N PRO A 200 0.27 -6.35 -5.63
CA PRO A 200 0.98 -7.60 -5.39
C PRO A 200 0.52 -8.77 -6.28
N LEU A 201 -0.56 -8.59 -7.04
CA LEU A 201 -1.05 -9.49 -8.09
C LEU A 201 -0.95 -8.85 -9.48
N ALA A 202 -0.06 -7.84 -9.65
CA ALA A 202 0.16 -7.10 -10.90
C ALA A 202 -1.15 -6.55 -11.51
N GLY A 203 -2.02 -5.95 -10.68
CA GLY A 203 -3.30 -5.42 -11.15
C GLY A 203 -4.30 -6.47 -11.68
N GLY A 204 -3.99 -7.74 -11.54
CA GLY A 204 -4.76 -8.87 -12.09
C GLY A 204 -4.10 -9.55 -13.28
N GLU A 205 -3.01 -9.01 -13.82
CA GLU A 205 -2.27 -9.59 -14.95
C GLU A 205 -1.72 -10.99 -14.65
N LEU A 206 -1.51 -11.33 -13.39
CA LEU A 206 -1.13 -12.67 -12.96
C LEU A 206 -2.10 -13.76 -13.50
N PHE A 207 -3.37 -13.40 -13.68
CA PHE A 207 -4.44 -14.30 -14.13
C PHE A 207 -4.72 -14.19 -15.65
N SER A 208 -3.92 -13.39 -16.38
CA SER A 208 -4.07 -13.25 -17.83
C SER A 208 -3.56 -14.48 -18.59
N GLU A 209 -3.99 -14.61 -19.82
CA GLU A 209 -3.54 -15.69 -20.72
C GLU A 209 -2.02 -15.68 -20.94
N ALA A 210 -1.41 -14.48 -20.96
CA ALA A 210 0.03 -14.31 -21.12
C ALA A 210 0.83 -14.95 -19.98
N ASN A 211 0.25 -15.03 -18.78
CA ASN A 211 0.87 -15.55 -17.58
C ASN A 211 0.34 -16.94 -17.16
N ARG A 212 -0.32 -17.65 -18.08
CA ARG A 212 -0.95 -18.96 -17.84
C ARG A 212 0.02 -19.96 -17.19
N ASN A 213 1.25 -20.03 -17.63
CA ASN A 213 2.24 -20.99 -17.12
C ASN A 213 2.55 -20.72 -15.64
N LEU A 214 2.83 -19.47 -15.30
CA LEU A 214 3.06 -19.04 -13.92
C LEU A 214 1.82 -19.26 -13.05
N HIS A 215 0.63 -18.88 -13.54
CA HIS A 215 -0.63 -19.11 -12.81
C HIS A 215 -0.89 -20.60 -12.58
N SER A 216 -0.60 -21.48 -13.58
CA SER A 216 -0.75 -22.93 -13.44
C SER A 216 0.23 -23.49 -12.40
N LEU A 217 1.47 -23.01 -12.37
CA LEU A 217 2.46 -23.39 -11.37
C LEU A 217 1.99 -23.00 -9.96
N LEU A 218 1.58 -21.73 -9.78
CA LEU A 218 1.04 -21.23 -8.50
C LEU A 218 -0.18 -22.04 -8.06
N SER A 219 -1.09 -22.37 -8.99
CA SER A 219 -2.28 -23.18 -8.68
C SER A 219 -1.91 -24.60 -8.26
N LYS A 220 -0.92 -25.22 -8.91
CA LYS A 220 -0.45 -26.56 -8.55
C LYS A 220 0.16 -26.58 -7.14
N ILE A 221 1.11 -25.69 -6.86
CA ILE A 221 1.77 -25.63 -5.55
C ILE A 221 0.77 -25.23 -4.46
N GLY A 222 -0.13 -24.27 -4.76
CA GLY A 222 -1.17 -23.84 -3.81
C GLY A 222 -2.12 -24.99 -3.42
N ALA A 223 -2.51 -25.84 -4.38
CA ALA A 223 -3.35 -27.00 -4.13
C ALA A 223 -2.73 -27.99 -3.15
N GLU A 224 -1.40 -28.14 -3.14
CA GLU A 224 -0.67 -29.00 -2.20
C GLU A 224 -0.76 -28.48 -0.74
N GLN A 225 -1.02 -27.17 -0.56
CA GLN A 225 -1.16 -26.51 0.72
C GLN A 225 -2.62 -26.06 1.02
N ASN A 226 -3.59 -26.51 0.21
CA ASN A 226 -5.01 -26.17 0.32
C ASN A 226 -5.30 -24.65 0.23
N VAL A 227 -4.52 -23.92 -0.58
CA VAL A 227 -4.73 -22.49 -0.87
C VAL A 227 -4.83 -22.25 -2.38
N ASP A 228 -5.37 -21.09 -2.76
CA ASP A 228 -5.44 -20.70 -4.17
C ASP A 228 -4.12 -20.03 -4.64
N ALA A 229 -4.01 -19.81 -5.95
CA ALA A 229 -2.86 -19.15 -6.56
C ALA A 229 -2.65 -17.71 -6.04
N THR A 230 -3.71 -17.03 -5.62
CA THR A 230 -3.64 -15.69 -5.02
C THR A 230 -2.89 -15.73 -3.70
N ALA A 231 -3.33 -16.62 -2.80
CA ALA A 231 -2.70 -16.78 -1.49
C ALA A 231 -1.22 -17.18 -1.62
N LEU A 232 -0.90 -18.07 -2.58
CA LEU A 232 0.48 -18.48 -2.84
C LEU A 232 1.35 -17.33 -3.38
N ALA A 233 0.86 -16.52 -4.31
CA ALA A 233 1.57 -15.37 -4.84
C ALA A 233 1.85 -14.31 -3.76
N ILE A 234 0.92 -14.13 -2.82
CA ILE A 234 1.10 -13.23 -1.67
C ILE A 234 2.09 -13.82 -0.67
N ALA A 235 1.99 -15.12 -0.37
CA ALA A 235 2.94 -15.82 0.50
C ALA A 235 4.38 -15.74 -0.04
N TRP A 236 4.56 -15.74 -1.36
CA TRP A 236 5.86 -15.57 -1.99
C TRP A 236 6.52 -14.23 -1.60
N LEU A 237 5.76 -13.14 -1.54
CA LEU A 237 6.23 -11.84 -1.04
C LEU A 237 6.51 -11.88 0.46
N LEU A 238 5.59 -12.45 1.25
CA LEU A 238 5.71 -12.55 2.71
C LEU A 238 6.92 -13.37 3.16
N ALA A 239 7.34 -14.35 2.36
CA ALA A 239 8.51 -15.19 2.64
C ALA A 239 9.86 -14.45 2.54
N HIS A 240 9.87 -13.24 1.96
CA HIS A 240 11.11 -12.48 1.80
C HIS A 240 11.58 -11.85 3.13
N PRO A 241 12.87 -11.92 3.48
CA PRO A 241 13.38 -11.45 4.78
C PRO A 241 13.34 -9.93 5.00
N SER A 242 13.03 -9.13 3.96
CA SER A 242 12.89 -7.66 4.07
C SER A 242 11.55 -7.20 4.65
N GLN A 243 10.71 -8.11 5.16
CA GLN A 243 9.39 -7.78 5.74
C GLN A 243 8.51 -7.00 4.75
N ILE A 244 8.16 -7.63 3.64
CA ILE A 244 7.25 -7.06 2.65
C ILE A 244 5.81 -7.19 3.15
N LEU A 245 5.05 -6.09 3.11
CA LEU A 245 3.64 -6.01 3.49
C LEU A 245 2.79 -5.85 2.22
N PRO A 246 2.16 -6.91 1.69
CA PRO A 246 1.33 -6.83 0.49
C PRO A 246 0.07 -5.98 0.74
N VAL A 247 -0.21 -5.04 -0.19
CA VAL A 247 -1.40 -4.19 -0.19
C VAL A 247 -2.44 -4.78 -1.13
N LEU A 248 -3.41 -5.48 -0.59
CA LEU A 248 -4.44 -6.21 -1.35
C LEU A 248 -5.69 -5.36 -1.54
N GLY A 249 -5.98 -4.95 -2.78
CA GLY A 249 -7.14 -4.17 -3.15
C GLY A 249 -8.20 -5.01 -3.89
N THR A 250 -9.31 -5.32 -3.23
CA THR A 250 -10.50 -5.94 -3.86
C THR A 250 -11.78 -5.46 -3.20
N ASN A 251 -12.85 -5.32 -3.98
CA ASN A 251 -14.19 -5.03 -3.46
C ASN A 251 -15.01 -6.29 -3.18
N SER A 252 -14.53 -7.47 -3.58
CA SER A 252 -15.22 -8.75 -3.35
C SER A 252 -15.09 -9.19 -1.89
N LEU A 253 -16.21 -9.17 -1.16
CA LEU A 253 -16.26 -9.61 0.23
C LEU A 253 -15.81 -11.09 0.39
N ALA A 254 -16.10 -11.94 -0.61
CA ALA A 254 -15.64 -13.32 -0.61
C ALA A 254 -14.11 -13.42 -0.64
N ARG A 255 -13.44 -12.61 -1.48
CA ARG A 255 -11.97 -12.57 -1.54
C ARG A 255 -11.37 -11.94 -0.29
N ILE A 256 -12.01 -10.90 0.26
CA ILE A 256 -11.55 -10.29 1.52
C ILE A 256 -11.47 -11.33 2.63
N LYS A 257 -12.50 -12.17 2.78
CA LYS A 257 -12.58 -13.19 3.84
C LYS A 257 -11.50 -14.29 3.79
N THR A 258 -10.72 -14.35 2.74
CA THR A 258 -9.67 -15.39 2.55
C THR A 258 -8.26 -14.81 2.46
N MET A 259 -8.09 -13.50 2.61
CA MET A 259 -6.78 -12.84 2.43
C MET A 259 -5.71 -13.37 3.38
N SER A 260 -6.07 -13.68 4.63
CA SER A 260 -5.12 -14.14 5.65
C SER A 260 -4.56 -15.55 5.39
N GLN A 261 -5.18 -16.33 4.51
CA GLN A 261 -4.67 -17.67 4.14
C GLN A 261 -3.23 -17.62 3.63
N ALA A 262 -2.85 -16.53 2.99
CA ALA A 262 -1.46 -16.32 2.54
C ALA A 262 -0.44 -16.33 3.68
N CYS A 263 -0.83 -15.96 4.89
CA CYS A 263 0.08 -15.95 6.06
C CYS A 263 0.35 -17.35 6.62
N GLU A 264 -0.45 -18.35 6.25
CA GLU A 264 -0.31 -19.75 6.71
C GLU A 264 0.57 -20.58 5.78
N VAL A 265 0.84 -20.08 4.57
CA VAL A 265 1.63 -20.78 3.55
C VAL A 265 3.11 -20.74 3.91
N ILE A 266 3.74 -21.90 3.85
CA ILE A 266 5.18 -22.06 4.07
C ILE A 266 5.86 -22.37 2.73
N LEU A 267 6.81 -21.54 2.33
CA LEU A 267 7.62 -21.73 1.14
C LEU A 267 9.06 -22.06 1.53
N ASP A 268 9.55 -23.22 1.09
CA ASP A 268 10.97 -23.50 1.12
C ASP A 268 11.71 -22.68 0.03
N ARG A 269 13.03 -22.68 0.14
CA ARG A 269 13.89 -21.91 -0.80
C ARG A 269 13.73 -22.37 -2.25
N GLN A 270 13.60 -23.68 -2.50
CA GLN A 270 13.52 -24.21 -3.87
C GLN A 270 12.18 -23.82 -4.49
N THR A 271 11.08 -23.97 -3.77
CA THR A 271 9.75 -23.56 -4.21
C THR A 271 9.69 -22.06 -4.47
N TRP A 272 10.31 -21.24 -3.62
CA TRP A 272 10.38 -19.80 -3.84
C TRP A 272 11.08 -19.46 -5.17
N PHE A 273 12.22 -20.11 -5.44
CA PHE A 273 12.99 -19.92 -6.68
C PHE A 273 12.34 -20.56 -7.90
N GLU A 274 11.55 -21.64 -7.77
CA GLU A 274 10.76 -22.22 -8.85
C GLU A 274 9.72 -21.20 -9.36
N ILE A 275 9.01 -20.52 -8.44
CA ILE A 275 8.08 -19.44 -8.77
C ILE A 275 8.82 -18.29 -9.43
N TYR A 276 9.95 -17.87 -8.87
CA TYR A 276 10.76 -16.76 -9.41
C TYR A 276 11.28 -17.05 -10.82
N THR A 277 11.84 -18.23 -11.05
CA THR A 277 12.32 -18.69 -12.37
C THR A 277 11.19 -18.74 -13.40
N SER A 278 10.00 -19.22 -12.99
CA SER A 278 8.82 -19.22 -13.85
C SER A 278 8.38 -17.81 -14.22
N ALA A 279 8.45 -16.88 -13.29
CA ALA A 279 8.15 -15.47 -13.52
C ALA A 279 9.17 -14.79 -14.44
N LEU A 280 10.47 -15.11 -14.28
CA LEU A 280 11.54 -14.63 -15.16
C LEU A 280 11.45 -15.20 -16.59
N GLY A 281 10.81 -16.36 -16.77
CA GLY A 281 10.78 -17.09 -18.05
C GLY A 281 12.13 -17.72 -18.43
N GLN A 282 13.10 -17.74 -17.54
CA GLN A 282 14.43 -18.34 -17.70
C GLN A 282 15.05 -18.68 -16.35
N GLU A 283 16.05 -19.55 -16.32
CA GLU A 283 16.80 -19.85 -15.10
C GLU A 283 17.51 -18.62 -14.55
N VAL A 284 17.67 -18.59 -13.23
CA VAL A 284 18.51 -17.59 -12.56
C VAL A 284 19.98 -17.78 -12.96
N ALA A 285 20.75 -16.69 -13.13
CA ALA A 285 22.14 -16.71 -13.55
C ALA A 285 23.07 -17.30 -12.48
#